data_908bf2221c7dc55ff56d21ea91cd7458
#
_entry.id   908bf2221c7dc55ff56d21ea91cd7458
#
_cell.length_a   1.000
_cell.length_b   1.000
_cell.length_c   1.000
_cell.angle_alpha   90.00
_cell.angle_beta   90.00
_cell.angle_gamma   90.00
#
_symmetry.space_group_name_H-M   'P 1'
#
loop_
_entity.id
_entity.type
_entity.pdbx_description
1 polymer ?
#
loop_
_entity_poly.entity_id
_entity_poly.type
_entity_poly.pdbx_seq_one_letter_code
_entity_poly.pdbx_strand_id
1 'polypeptide(L)'
;MIFRFNKKKYKGIWFFGLSGSGKTYFSEKIKSKIKNHVLVDGDNVRKLISSDLNYSKAHRKIQISRVLGIARLIIESNKFPIISTVYMDKNINYLCKKNKIMCLMILRKDFGKMKKNFIIYKKKNVVGKDIFYENFKKIELINDNSPLIFKC
;
A
#
# COMPACT_ATOMS: atom_id res chain seq x y z
N MET A 1 -18.57 -2.11 6.07
CA MET A 1 -18.33 -0.75 5.51
C MET A 1 -18.22 -0.89 4.00
N ILE A 2 -19.08 -0.18 3.26
CA ILE A 2 -19.04 -0.20 1.78
C ILE A 2 -17.99 0.82 1.34
N PHE A 3 -16.90 0.36 0.76
CA PHE A 3 -15.87 1.24 0.21
C PHE A 3 -16.34 1.79 -1.15
N ARG A 4 -16.53 3.09 -1.23
CA ARG A 4 -16.88 3.79 -2.49
C ARG A 4 -15.66 4.53 -3.01
N PHE A 5 -15.11 4.07 -4.12
CA PHE A 5 -14.01 4.74 -4.80
C PHE A 5 -14.53 5.74 -5.83
N ASN A 6 -14.16 7.01 -5.69
CA ASN A 6 -14.51 8.06 -6.64
C ASN A 6 -13.30 8.40 -7.52
N LYS A 7 -13.28 7.86 -8.75
CA LYS A 7 -12.24 8.13 -9.74
C LYS A 7 -12.05 9.61 -10.07
N LYS A 8 -13.10 10.42 -9.99
CA LYS A 8 -13.01 11.86 -10.26
C LYS A 8 -12.22 12.60 -9.16
N LYS A 9 -12.21 12.05 -7.94
CA LYS A 9 -11.52 12.64 -6.79
C LYS A 9 -10.06 12.22 -6.69
N TYR A 10 -9.71 10.99 -7.10
CA TYR A 10 -8.39 10.41 -6.89
C TYR A 10 -7.71 10.06 -8.22
N LYS A 11 -6.40 10.29 -8.28
CA LYS A 11 -5.53 9.97 -9.40
C LYS A 11 -4.72 8.67 -9.21
N GLY A 12 -4.82 8.05 -8.03
CA GLY A 12 -4.15 6.81 -7.69
C GLY A 12 -4.67 6.22 -6.39
N ILE A 13 -4.28 4.98 -6.10
CA ILE A 13 -4.61 4.28 -4.87
C ILE A 13 -3.39 3.55 -4.32
N TRP A 14 -3.19 3.61 -3.01
CA TRP A 14 -2.07 2.98 -2.32
C TRP A 14 -2.58 2.12 -1.17
N PHE A 15 -2.48 0.82 -1.34
CA PHE A 15 -2.72 -0.15 -0.28
C PHE A 15 -1.46 -0.37 0.52
N PHE A 16 -1.56 -0.31 1.83
CA PHE A 16 -0.47 -0.72 2.70
C PHE A 16 -0.98 -1.56 3.86
N GLY A 17 -0.11 -2.33 4.46
CA GLY A 17 -0.48 -3.26 5.53
C GLY A 17 0.56 -4.34 5.68
N LEU A 18 0.42 -5.13 6.73
CA LEU A 18 1.36 -6.18 7.08
C LEU A 18 1.50 -7.22 5.97
N SER A 19 2.64 -7.91 5.93
CA SER A 19 2.83 -9.03 5.00
C SER A 19 1.74 -10.08 5.25
N GLY A 20 1.09 -10.52 4.18
CA GLY A 20 -0.04 -11.46 4.27
C GLY A 20 -1.41 -10.83 4.57
N SER A 21 -1.51 -9.50 4.68
CA SER A 21 -2.79 -8.84 4.97
C SER A 21 -3.80 -8.82 3.82
N GLY A 22 -3.41 -9.24 2.61
CA GLY A 22 -4.31 -9.28 1.45
C GLY A 22 -4.18 -8.10 0.49
N LYS A 23 -3.11 -7.30 0.56
CA LYS A 23 -2.90 -6.16 -0.35
C LYS A 23 -3.00 -6.52 -1.83
N THR A 24 -2.36 -7.60 -2.24
CA THR A 24 -2.39 -8.10 -3.62
C THR A 24 -3.81 -8.44 -4.07
N TYR A 25 -4.60 -9.07 -3.20
CA TYR A 25 -6.00 -9.38 -3.49
C TYR A 25 -6.82 -8.11 -3.79
N PHE A 26 -6.65 -7.04 -2.99
CA PHE A 26 -7.34 -5.78 -3.23
C PHE A 26 -6.83 -5.07 -4.49
N SER A 27 -5.53 -5.12 -4.76
CA SER A 27 -4.94 -4.56 -5.98
C SER A 27 -5.51 -5.23 -7.23
N GLU A 28 -5.62 -6.55 -7.25
CA GLU A 28 -6.19 -7.31 -8.37
C GLU A 28 -7.70 -7.03 -8.56
N LYS A 29 -8.46 -6.92 -7.48
CA LYS A 29 -9.88 -6.53 -7.56
C LYS A 29 -10.09 -5.14 -8.15
N ILE A 30 -9.24 -4.18 -7.80
CA ILE A 30 -9.32 -2.82 -8.33
C ILE A 30 -8.87 -2.74 -9.77
N LYS A 31 -7.82 -3.43 -10.12
CA LYS A 31 -7.27 -3.51 -11.47
C LYS A 31 -8.36 -3.77 -12.52
N SER A 32 -9.26 -4.72 -12.26
CA SER A 32 -10.37 -5.05 -13.17
C SER A 32 -11.37 -3.91 -13.40
N LYS A 33 -11.38 -2.88 -12.53
CA LYS A 33 -12.32 -1.74 -12.56
C LYS A 33 -11.70 -0.43 -13.06
N ILE A 34 -10.40 -0.39 -13.26
CA ILE A 34 -9.68 0.82 -13.66
C ILE A 34 -8.97 0.58 -14.99
N LYS A 35 -9.43 1.27 -16.02
CA LYS A 35 -8.69 1.34 -17.30
C LYS A 35 -7.41 2.17 -17.13
N ASN A 36 -6.40 1.90 -17.95
CA ASN A 36 -5.12 2.63 -17.94
C ASN A 36 -4.42 2.65 -16.57
N HIS A 37 -4.47 1.52 -15.85
CA HIS A 37 -3.75 1.37 -14.58
C HIS A 37 -2.32 0.86 -14.79
N VAL A 38 -1.49 1.15 -13.79
CA VAL A 38 -0.16 0.54 -13.62
C VAL A 38 -0.06 -0.02 -12.20
N LEU A 39 0.28 -1.29 -12.08
CA LEU A 39 0.54 -1.91 -10.79
C LEU A 39 1.96 -1.56 -10.31
N VAL A 40 2.07 -1.08 -9.08
CA VAL A 40 3.33 -0.76 -8.42
C VAL A 40 3.43 -1.59 -7.13
N ASP A 41 4.10 -2.72 -7.21
CA ASP A 41 4.34 -3.58 -6.06
C ASP A 41 5.66 -3.20 -5.38
N GLY A 42 5.62 -3.01 -4.06
CA GLY A 42 6.77 -2.57 -3.28
C GLY A 42 7.95 -3.55 -3.29
N ASP A 43 7.68 -4.85 -3.38
CA ASP A 43 8.73 -5.87 -3.45
C ASP A 43 9.38 -5.87 -4.84
N ASN A 44 8.61 -5.68 -5.90
CA ASN A 44 9.14 -5.50 -7.25
C ASN A 44 9.97 -4.22 -7.37
N VAL A 45 9.50 -3.10 -6.83
CA VAL A 45 10.28 -1.85 -6.80
C VAL A 45 11.59 -2.05 -6.03
N ARG A 46 11.56 -2.78 -4.91
CA ARG A 46 12.78 -3.09 -4.15
C ARG A 46 13.77 -3.90 -4.98
N LYS A 47 13.29 -4.91 -5.67
CA LYS A 47 14.14 -5.78 -6.50
C LYS A 47 14.74 -5.05 -7.70
N LEU A 48 13.96 -4.22 -8.38
CA LEU A 48 14.34 -3.66 -9.68
C LEU A 48 14.97 -2.26 -9.59
N ILE A 49 14.60 -1.46 -8.56
CA ILE A 49 14.97 -0.04 -8.47
C ILE A 49 15.71 0.28 -7.16
N SER A 50 15.41 -0.44 -6.09
CA SER A 50 15.92 -0.16 -4.75
C SER A 50 16.72 -1.33 -4.18
N SER A 51 17.49 -2.04 -5.00
CA SER A 51 18.35 -3.15 -4.58
C SER A 51 19.48 -2.71 -3.62
N ASP A 52 19.79 -1.42 -3.58
CA ASP A 52 20.69 -0.75 -2.64
C ASP A 52 20.15 -0.66 -1.21
N LEU A 53 18.84 -0.90 -1.00
CA LEU A 53 18.18 -0.72 0.29
C LEU A 53 18.01 -2.05 1.03
N ASN A 54 18.30 -2.04 2.33
CA ASN A 54 17.93 -3.12 3.26
C ASN A 54 16.52 -2.89 3.85
N TYR A 55 16.14 -3.70 4.88
CA TYR A 55 14.80 -3.66 5.49
C TYR A 55 14.74 -2.81 6.78
N SER A 56 15.78 -2.04 7.13
CA SER A 56 15.75 -1.11 8.27
C SER A 56 14.64 -0.07 8.11
N LYS A 57 14.21 0.53 9.22
CA LYS A 57 13.17 1.57 9.21
C LYS A 57 13.56 2.76 8.32
N ALA A 58 14.83 3.18 8.35
CA ALA A 58 15.36 4.26 7.53
C ALA A 58 15.24 3.92 6.03
N HIS A 59 15.69 2.74 5.63
CA HIS A 59 15.62 2.29 4.23
C HIS A 59 14.19 2.04 3.76
N ARG A 60 13.26 1.66 4.66
CA ARG A 60 11.84 1.58 4.30
C ARG A 60 11.25 2.95 3.99
N LYS A 61 11.66 4.02 4.69
CA LYS A 61 11.26 5.40 4.38
C LYS A 61 11.75 5.84 3.00
N ILE A 62 13.02 5.55 2.67
CA ILE A 62 13.58 5.83 1.34
C ILE A 62 12.80 5.05 0.27
N GLN A 63 12.53 3.77 0.52
CA GLN A 63 11.78 2.93 -0.40
C GLN A 63 10.41 3.50 -0.75
N ILE A 64 9.59 3.89 0.25
CA ILE A 64 8.25 4.43 -0.02
C ILE A 64 8.31 5.83 -0.65
N SER A 65 9.37 6.59 -0.44
CA SER A 65 9.61 7.85 -1.15
C SER A 65 9.87 7.62 -2.64
N ARG A 66 10.69 6.61 -2.99
CA ARG A 66 10.91 6.19 -4.39
C ARG A 66 9.62 5.70 -5.04
N VAL A 67 8.83 4.90 -4.32
CA VAL A 67 7.50 4.44 -4.79
C VAL A 67 6.57 5.61 -5.07
N LEU A 68 6.56 6.64 -4.23
CA LEU A 68 5.78 7.86 -4.48
C LEU A 68 6.26 8.60 -5.74
N GLY A 69 7.57 8.69 -5.97
CA GLY A 69 8.14 9.24 -7.20
C GLY A 69 7.63 8.51 -8.44
N ILE A 70 7.68 7.18 -8.43
CA ILE A 70 7.14 6.33 -9.50
C ILE A 70 5.65 6.60 -9.72
N ALA A 71 4.87 6.67 -8.65
CA ALA A 71 3.43 6.94 -8.72
C ALA A 71 3.14 8.29 -9.38
N ARG A 72 3.93 9.33 -9.09
CA ARG A 72 3.80 10.66 -9.72
C ARG A 72 4.08 10.60 -11.22
N LEU A 73 5.14 9.93 -11.64
CA LEU A 73 5.45 9.75 -13.07
C LEU A 73 4.32 9.03 -13.81
N ILE A 74 3.72 8.02 -13.18
CA ILE A 74 2.55 7.31 -13.73
C ILE A 74 1.36 8.26 -13.90
N ILE A 75 1.08 9.10 -12.90
CA ILE A 75 -0.01 10.09 -12.94
C ILE A 75 0.25 11.15 -14.03
N GLU A 76 1.48 11.64 -14.15
CA GLU A 76 1.90 12.60 -15.18
C GLU A 76 1.76 12.00 -16.60
N SER A 77 1.88 10.68 -16.72
CA SER A 77 1.63 9.92 -17.96
C SER A 77 0.14 9.63 -18.22
N ASN A 78 -0.77 10.26 -17.49
CA ASN A 78 -2.22 10.03 -17.57
C ASN A 78 -2.65 8.59 -17.28
N LYS A 79 -1.87 7.86 -16.47
CA LYS A 79 -2.18 6.51 -16.01
C LYS A 79 -2.50 6.53 -14.51
N PHE A 80 -3.15 5.48 -14.06
CA PHE A 80 -3.61 5.35 -12.68
C PHE A 80 -2.73 4.35 -11.90
N PRO A 81 -1.87 4.79 -10.96
CA PRO A 81 -1.09 3.88 -10.15
C PRO A 81 -1.97 3.14 -9.12
N ILE A 82 -1.83 1.82 -9.08
CA ILE A 82 -2.34 0.95 -8.03
C ILE A 82 -1.13 0.42 -7.27
N ILE A 83 -0.94 0.88 -6.06
CA ILE A 83 0.29 0.67 -5.29
C ILE A 83 0.03 -0.28 -4.15
N SER A 84 0.96 -1.19 -3.88
CA SER A 84 0.94 -2.04 -2.69
C SER A 84 2.30 -2.06 -2.00
N THR A 85 2.34 -1.72 -0.71
CA THR A 85 3.56 -1.76 0.11
C THR A 85 3.26 -2.28 1.51
N VAL A 86 4.30 -2.78 2.19
CA VAL A 86 4.18 -3.18 3.59
C VAL A 86 4.23 -1.97 4.53
N TYR A 87 5.09 -0.99 4.23
CA TYR A 87 5.34 0.16 5.09
C TYR A 87 4.68 1.43 4.56
N MET A 88 4.28 2.29 5.49
CA MET A 88 3.77 3.65 5.24
C MET A 88 4.15 4.53 6.43
N ASP A 89 4.46 5.80 6.20
CA ASP A 89 4.63 6.80 7.25
C ASP A 89 3.72 8.04 7.04
N LYS A 90 3.67 8.90 8.04
CA LYS A 90 2.80 10.09 8.02
C LYS A 90 3.17 11.07 6.92
N ASN A 91 4.47 11.24 6.64
CA ASN A 91 4.93 12.17 5.63
C ASN A 91 4.49 11.72 4.23
N ILE A 92 4.72 10.45 3.90
CA ILE A 92 4.28 9.90 2.60
C ILE A 92 2.76 9.93 2.48
N ASN A 93 2.02 9.58 3.56
CA ASN A 93 0.56 9.68 3.55
C ASN A 93 0.08 11.12 3.29
N TYR A 94 0.71 12.12 3.87
CA TYR A 94 0.43 13.53 3.59
C TYR A 94 0.70 13.92 2.14
N LEU A 95 1.86 13.50 1.59
CA LEU A 95 2.22 13.74 0.20
C LEU A 95 1.28 13.02 -0.78
N CYS A 96 0.81 11.81 -0.44
CA CYS A 96 -0.21 11.11 -1.21
C CYS A 96 -1.49 11.93 -1.34
N LYS A 97 -1.97 12.54 -0.25
CA LYS A 97 -3.15 13.42 -0.29
C LYS A 97 -2.97 14.60 -1.23
N LYS A 98 -1.80 15.26 -1.18
CA LYS A 98 -1.47 16.37 -2.11
C LYS A 98 -1.48 15.91 -3.58
N ASN A 99 -1.07 14.70 -3.87
CA ASN A 99 -1.05 14.11 -5.21
C ASN A 99 -2.37 13.41 -5.58
N LYS A 100 -3.43 13.56 -4.79
CA LYS A 100 -4.73 12.90 -4.97
C LYS A 100 -4.62 11.36 -5.02
N ILE A 101 -3.69 10.79 -4.27
CA ILE A 101 -3.56 9.34 -4.09
C ILE A 101 -4.29 8.96 -2.81
N MET A 102 -5.24 8.03 -2.92
CA MET A 102 -5.96 7.49 -1.77
C MET A 102 -5.08 6.45 -1.06
N CYS A 103 -4.84 6.62 0.24
CA CYS A 103 -4.12 5.63 1.05
C CYS A 103 -5.11 4.81 1.87
N LEU A 104 -4.99 3.48 1.78
CA LEU A 104 -5.85 2.52 2.46
C LEU A 104 -5.00 1.52 3.23
N MET A 105 -5.25 1.42 4.53
CA MET A 105 -4.64 0.39 5.36
C MET A 105 -5.48 -0.88 5.34
N ILE A 106 -4.85 -2.00 5.02
CA ILE A 106 -5.51 -3.30 5.01
C ILE A 106 -5.23 -4.02 6.32
N LEU A 107 -6.30 -4.37 7.02
CA LEU A 107 -6.29 -5.11 8.27
C LEU A 107 -7.01 -6.45 8.12
N ARG A 108 -6.46 -7.50 8.75
CA ARG A 108 -7.10 -8.82 8.87
C ARG A 108 -7.45 -9.10 10.33
N LYS A 109 -8.66 -9.60 10.56
CA LYS A 109 -9.12 -9.97 11.91
C LYS A 109 -8.36 -11.16 12.49
N ASP A 110 -7.98 -12.14 11.65
CA ASP A 110 -7.29 -13.35 12.01
C ASP A 110 -5.76 -13.23 12.00
N PHE A 111 -5.24 -12.01 11.87
CA PHE A 111 -3.82 -11.75 11.67
C PHE A 111 -2.92 -12.36 12.74
N GLY A 112 -3.36 -12.38 14.00
CA GLY A 112 -2.60 -12.98 15.11
C GLY A 112 -2.32 -14.47 14.91
N LYS A 113 -3.29 -15.22 14.37
CA LYS A 113 -3.14 -16.64 14.03
C LYS A 113 -2.24 -16.83 12.82
N MET A 114 -2.44 -16.03 11.79
CA MET A 114 -1.67 -16.11 10.55
C MET A 114 -0.20 -15.76 10.74
N LYS A 115 0.11 -14.76 11.58
CA LYS A 115 1.47 -14.29 11.83
C LYS A 115 2.39 -15.43 12.26
N LYS A 116 1.90 -16.40 13.04
CA LYS A 116 2.67 -17.56 13.50
C LYS A 116 3.13 -18.45 12.34
N ASN A 117 2.39 -18.53 11.26
CA ASN A 117 2.62 -19.40 10.12
C ASN A 117 3.50 -18.77 9.02
N PHE A 118 3.72 -17.47 9.03
CA PHE A 118 4.52 -16.81 8.01
C PHE A 118 6.01 -16.77 8.38
N ILE A 119 6.86 -17.34 7.54
CA ILE A 119 8.32 -17.33 7.67
C ILE A 119 8.89 -15.90 7.78
N ILE A 120 8.26 -14.93 7.12
CA ILE A 120 8.69 -13.52 7.15
C ILE A 120 8.81 -12.99 8.59
N TYR A 121 7.91 -13.39 9.50
CA TYR A 121 7.91 -12.94 10.89
C TYR A 121 8.99 -13.59 11.77
N LYS A 122 9.74 -14.54 11.25
CA LYS A 122 10.96 -15.08 11.88
C LYS A 122 12.19 -14.21 11.61
N LYS A 123 12.14 -13.34 10.60
CA LYS A 123 13.23 -12.43 10.21
C LYS A 123 13.32 -11.19 11.12
N LYS A 124 14.38 -10.40 10.98
CA LYS A 124 14.57 -9.10 11.63
C LYS A 124 14.03 -7.96 10.75
N ASN A 125 13.79 -6.80 11.36
CA ASN A 125 13.28 -5.60 10.70
C ASN A 125 11.93 -5.79 9.99
N VAL A 126 11.06 -6.57 10.58
CA VAL A 126 9.73 -6.87 10.04
C VAL A 126 8.69 -5.89 10.59
N VAL A 127 7.90 -5.29 9.68
CA VAL A 127 6.77 -4.43 10.08
C VAL A 127 5.70 -5.27 10.78
N GLY A 128 5.23 -4.81 11.92
CA GLY A 128 4.31 -5.52 12.79
C GLY A 128 4.96 -6.45 13.79
N LYS A 129 6.30 -6.53 13.82
CA LYS A 129 7.12 -7.22 14.81
C LYS A 129 8.15 -6.27 15.43
N ASP A 130 9.09 -5.79 14.63
CA ASP A 130 10.22 -4.94 15.05
C ASP A 130 9.99 -3.47 14.67
N ILE A 131 9.18 -3.22 13.65
CA ILE A 131 8.85 -1.89 13.12
C ILE A 131 7.34 -1.73 13.15
N PHE A 132 6.87 -0.67 13.83
CA PHE A 132 5.44 -0.40 13.97
C PHE A 132 5.02 0.79 13.12
N TYR A 133 3.75 0.80 12.71
CA TYR A 133 3.16 1.96 12.06
C TYR A 133 3.06 3.13 13.05
N GLU A 134 3.25 4.33 12.54
CA GLU A 134 2.87 5.54 13.24
C GLU A 134 1.34 5.61 13.37
N ASN A 135 0.86 6.32 14.41
CA ASN A 135 -0.59 6.52 14.57
C ASN A 135 -1.10 7.50 13.50
N PHE A 136 -1.91 7.02 12.58
CA PHE A 136 -2.45 7.80 11.46
C PHE A 136 -3.83 8.37 11.83
N LYS A 137 -3.97 9.69 11.86
CA LYS A 137 -5.23 10.40 12.18
C LYS A 137 -6.18 10.42 11.01
N LYS A 138 -6.41 9.74 10.11
CA LYS A 138 -7.37 9.77 8.96
C LYS A 138 -6.92 8.82 7.84
N ILE A 139 -6.78 7.57 8.15
CA ILE A 139 -6.63 6.53 7.13
C ILE A 139 -7.92 5.74 7.06
N GLU A 140 -8.38 5.49 5.85
CA GLU A 140 -9.47 4.56 5.64
C GLU A 140 -8.98 3.13 5.90
N LEU A 141 -9.72 2.41 6.71
CA LEU A 141 -9.41 1.03 7.08
C LEU A 141 -10.26 0.08 6.24
N ILE A 142 -9.64 -0.89 5.61
CA ILE A 142 -10.32 -2.00 4.96
C ILE A 142 -10.10 -3.26 5.79
N ASN A 143 -11.20 -3.91 6.16
CA ASN A 143 -11.19 -5.18 6.84
C ASN A 143 -11.52 -6.31 5.85
N ASP A 144 -10.96 -7.50 6.02
CA ASP A 144 -11.15 -8.69 5.17
C ASP A 144 -12.62 -9.03 4.88
N ASN A 145 -13.53 -8.71 5.79
CA ASN A 145 -14.97 -8.98 5.63
C ASN A 145 -15.72 -7.81 5.00
N SER A 146 -15.06 -6.77 4.52
CA SER A 146 -15.72 -5.63 3.89
C SER A 146 -15.89 -5.90 2.40
N PRO A 147 -17.11 -6.01 1.88
CA PRO A 147 -17.32 -6.05 0.44
C PRO A 147 -16.86 -4.72 -0.16
N LEU A 148 -15.86 -4.80 -1.03
CA LEU A 148 -15.42 -3.63 -1.80
C LEU A 148 -16.44 -3.38 -2.91
N ILE A 149 -17.29 -2.38 -2.73
CA ILE A 149 -18.18 -1.92 -3.79
C ILE A 149 -17.54 -0.68 -4.42
N PHE A 150 -17.00 -0.84 -5.62
CA PHE A 150 -16.57 0.27 -6.45
C PHE A 150 -17.74 0.75 -7.28
N LYS A 151 -18.24 1.95 -7.02
CA LYS A 151 -19.07 2.68 -7.98
C LYS A 151 -18.15 3.52 -8.84
N CYS A 152 -18.09 3.18 -10.12
CA CYS A 152 -17.46 4.02 -11.15
C CYS A 152 -18.28 5.25 -11.42
#